data_dd2b9bfb6bdc4d5677c5039917df0ee2
#
_entry.id   dd2b9bfb6bdc4d5677c5039917df0ee2
#
_cell.length_a   1.000
_cell.length_b   1.000
_cell.length_c   1.000
_cell.angle_alpha   90.00
_cell.angle_beta   90.00
_cell.angle_gamma   90.00
#
_symmetry.space_group_name_H-M   'P 1'
#
loop_
_entity.id
_entity.type
_entity.pdbx_description
1 polymer ?
#
loop_
_entity_poly.entity_id
_entity_poly.type
_entity_poly.pdbx_seq_one_letter_code
_entity_poly.pdbx_strand_id
1 'polypeptide(L)'
;MTQPVIDLHCHILPGVDDGAQTMEDTLAMAHKAVDQGITHILCTPHYNNGQYNNKKSDIIPLVEHVQHELDVQQIQLHLLPGQETHISGDLVDCMARDEVLYTDLQEQYLLLEFPSSEVPIYAKPLFTKILALGKIPVIVHPERNAHFIKDPNDLITYLNMGCLAQLTAPSYLGIFGKQIQKTAQLMVQHNLVQCIASDAHGLQRRNFYLQEALQAIHQDFGETKVIQFLKTARALVNGDEISVTNYTSITKTKPWWKLI
;
A
#
# COMPACT_ATOMS: atom_id res chain seq x y z
N MET A 1 25.99 -7.45 0.67
CA MET A 1 24.64 -7.91 0.27
C MET A 1 23.78 -6.67 0.18
N THR A 2 23.18 -6.41 -0.96
CA THR A 2 22.18 -5.33 -1.12
C THR A 2 20.97 -5.64 -0.25
N GLN A 3 20.43 -4.64 0.43
CA GLN A 3 19.25 -4.84 1.29
C GLN A 3 18.03 -5.24 0.42
N PRO A 4 17.16 -6.14 0.90
CA PRO A 4 15.96 -6.54 0.16
C PRO A 4 15.05 -5.34 -0.11
N VAL A 5 14.52 -5.25 -1.33
CA VAL A 5 13.48 -4.31 -1.73
C VAL A 5 12.15 -5.06 -1.70
N ILE A 6 11.23 -4.59 -0.87
CA ILE A 6 9.91 -5.21 -0.66
C ILE A 6 8.84 -4.32 -1.27
N ASP A 7 8.07 -4.87 -2.17
CA ASP A 7 6.84 -4.25 -2.66
C ASP A 7 5.66 -4.71 -1.80
N LEU A 8 5.09 -3.78 -1.05
CA LEU A 8 4.05 -4.07 -0.05
C LEU A 8 2.65 -4.21 -0.63
N HIS A 9 2.46 -3.97 -1.93
CA HIS A 9 1.13 -3.90 -2.53
C HIS A 9 1.19 -4.23 -4.01
N CYS A 10 0.72 -5.44 -4.38
CA CYS A 10 0.76 -5.93 -5.75
C CYS A 10 -0.31 -6.99 -6.00
N HIS A 11 -1.02 -6.88 -7.13
CA HIS A 11 -2.08 -7.80 -7.56
C HIS A 11 -1.52 -8.81 -8.57
N ILE A 12 -0.48 -9.55 -8.14
CA ILE A 12 0.27 -10.49 -8.99
C ILE A 12 -0.37 -11.88 -9.07
N LEU A 13 -1.32 -12.22 -8.17
CA LEU A 13 -1.94 -13.56 -8.13
C LEU A 13 -2.91 -13.76 -9.30
N PRO A 14 -2.87 -14.93 -9.99
CA PRO A 14 -3.65 -15.13 -11.20
C PRO A 14 -5.14 -15.35 -10.95
N GLY A 15 -5.98 -14.57 -11.63
CA GLY A 15 -7.44 -14.83 -11.75
C GLY A 15 -8.28 -14.57 -10.51
N VAL A 16 -7.76 -13.84 -9.51
CA VAL A 16 -8.47 -13.59 -8.25
C VAL A 16 -9.05 -12.19 -8.13
N ASP A 17 -8.53 -11.21 -8.88
CA ASP A 17 -9.03 -9.85 -8.90
C ASP A 17 -8.78 -9.16 -10.27
N ASP A 18 -8.66 -7.84 -10.32
CA ASP A 18 -8.37 -7.06 -11.53
C ASP A 18 -6.86 -6.94 -11.86
N GLY A 19 -6.01 -7.71 -11.17
CA GLY A 19 -4.59 -7.85 -11.45
C GLY A 19 -4.28 -8.87 -12.54
N ALA A 20 -3.28 -9.74 -12.33
CA ALA A 20 -2.94 -10.82 -13.25
C ALA A 20 -4.15 -11.75 -13.47
N GLN A 21 -4.44 -12.07 -14.73
CA GLN A 21 -5.58 -12.95 -15.07
C GLN A 21 -5.16 -14.40 -15.27
N THR A 22 -3.93 -14.62 -15.67
CA THR A 22 -3.35 -15.94 -15.96
C THR A 22 -2.01 -16.12 -15.26
N MET A 23 -1.51 -17.35 -15.19
CA MET A 23 -0.17 -17.63 -14.70
C MET A 23 0.90 -16.96 -15.59
N GLU A 24 0.66 -16.87 -16.91
CA GLU A 24 1.56 -16.16 -17.83
C GLU A 24 1.66 -14.67 -17.47
N ASP A 25 0.56 -14.02 -17.11
CA ASP A 25 0.57 -12.62 -16.64
C ASP A 25 1.37 -12.51 -15.34
N THR A 26 1.15 -13.41 -14.39
CA THR A 26 1.88 -13.50 -13.12
C THR A 26 3.40 -13.63 -13.36
N LEU A 27 3.81 -14.58 -14.21
CA LEU A 27 5.23 -14.78 -14.53
C LEU A 27 5.85 -13.54 -15.20
N ALA A 28 5.12 -12.92 -16.14
CA ALA A 28 5.57 -11.69 -16.78
C ALA A 28 5.70 -10.52 -15.79
N MET A 29 4.76 -10.39 -14.84
CA MET A 29 4.86 -9.42 -13.75
C MET A 29 6.03 -9.74 -12.83
N ALA A 30 6.27 -11.01 -12.48
CA ALA A 30 7.39 -11.42 -11.63
C ALA A 30 8.75 -11.07 -12.26
N HIS A 31 8.94 -11.34 -13.56
CA HIS A 31 10.15 -10.89 -14.27
C HIS A 31 10.31 -9.38 -14.21
N LYS A 32 9.24 -8.63 -14.43
CA LYS A 32 9.28 -7.17 -14.37
C LYS A 32 9.60 -6.64 -12.97
N ALA A 33 9.10 -7.30 -11.92
CA ALA A 33 9.43 -6.96 -10.53
C ALA A 33 10.93 -7.15 -10.25
N VAL A 34 11.51 -8.27 -10.68
CA VAL A 34 12.94 -8.54 -10.55
C VAL A 34 13.77 -7.50 -11.33
N ASP A 35 13.37 -7.13 -12.53
CA ASP A 35 14.01 -6.06 -13.33
C ASP A 35 13.99 -4.70 -12.63
N GLN A 36 12.97 -4.45 -11.78
CA GLN A 36 12.87 -3.26 -10.92
C GLN A 36 13.71 -3.39 -9.62
N GLY A 37 14.43 -4.49 -9.44
CA GLY A 37 15.21 -4.77 -8.23
C GLY A 37 14.36 -5.18 -7.03
N ILE A 38 13.06 -5.48 -7.22
CA ILE A 38 12.18 -6.00 -6.18
C ILE A 38 12.58 -7.45 -5.89
N THR A 39 12.73 -7.77 -4.62
CA THR A 39 13.13 -9.11 -4.15
C THR A 39 11.99 -9.85 -3.45
N HIS A 40 11.02 -9.11 -2.92
CA HIS A 40 9.86 -9.65 -2.22
C HIS A 40 8.61 -8.87 -2.61
N ILE A 41 7.50 -9.57 -2.77
CA ILE A 41 6.18 -8.99 -3.00
C ILE A 41 5.23 -9.48 -1.92
N LEU A 42 4.53 -8.57 -1.25
CA LEU A 42 3.31 -8.87 -0.53
C LEU A 42 2.17 -8.92 -1.55
N CYS A 43 1.63 -10.12 -1.78
CA CYS A 43 0.50 -10.33 -2.68
C CYS A 43 -0.78 -9.83 -2.01
N THR A 44 -1.42 -8.82 -2.57
CA THR A 44 -2.53 -8.12 -1.92
C THR A 44 -3.80 -8.11 -2.75
N PRO A 45 -4.36 -9.29 -3.08
CA PRO A 45 -5.62 -9.31 -3.80
C PRO A 45 -6.73 -8.63 -3.00
N HIS A 46 -7.67 -8.02 -3.71
CA HIS A 46 -8.80 -7.33 -3.09
C HIS A 46 -9.65 -8.27 -2.23
N TYR A 47 -9.99 -7.81 -1.03
CA TYR A 47 -10.90 -8.48 -0.13
C TYR A 47 -12.06 -7.58 0.28
N ASN A 48 -13.28 -8.11 0.18
CA ASN A 48 -14.54 -7.49 0.65
C ASN A 48 -14.84 -6.11 0.03
N ASN A 49 -14.47 -5.91 -1.26
CA ASN A 49 -14.71 -4.64 -1.95
C ASN A 49 -16.05 -4.60 -2.73
N GLY A 50 -16.92 -5.61 -2.55
CA GLY A 50 -18.21 -5.75 -3.24
C GLY A 50 -18.12 -6.51 -4.58
N GLN A 51 -16.94 -6.65 -5.17
CA GLN A 51 -16.68 -7.41 -6.39
C GLN A 51 -15.82 -8.64 -6.11
N TYR A 52 -14.79 -8.49 -5.30
CA TYR A 52 -13.83 -9.54 -4.95
C TYR A 52 -13.89 -9.86 -3.46
N ASN A 53 -13.73 -11.14 -3.13
CA ASN A 53 -13.81 -11.63 -1.75
C ASN A 53 -12.77 -12.73 -1.50
N ASN A 54 -11.49 -12.38 -1.62
CA ASN A 54 -10.37 -13.30 -1.50
C ASN A 54 -10.00 -13.51 -0.04
N LYS A 55 -10.50 -14.59 0.58
CA LYS A 55 -10.26 -14.89 1.99
C LYS A 55 -8.85 -15.44 2.23
N LYS A 56 -8.36 -15.28 3.46
CA LYS A 56 -7.07 -15.83 3.94
C LYS A 56 -6.88 -17.30 3.56
N SER A 57 -7.93 -18.12 3.73
CA SER A 57 -7.92 -19.57 3.40
C SER A 57 -7.67 -19.87 1.92
N ASP A 58 -8.05 -18.95 1.03
CA ASP A 58 -7.95 -19.12 -0.41
C ASP A 58 -6.60 -18.60 -0.92
N ILE A 59 -6.10 -17.52 -0.31
CA ILE A 59 -4.91 -16.83 -0.78
C ILE A 59 -3.61 -17.51 -0.34
N ILE A 60 -3.52 -18.05 0.87
CA ILE A 60 -2.29 -18.71 1.34
C ILE A 60 -1.90 -19.88 0.40
N PRO A 61 -2.77 -20.84 0.08
CA PRO A 61 -2.42 -21.94 -0.84
C PRO A 61 -2.09 -21.47 -2.25
N LEU A 62 -2.74 -20.39 -2.71
CA LEU A 62 -2.47 -19.83 -4.03
C LEU A 62 -1.08 -19.18 -4.08
N VAL A 63 -0.67 -18.44 -3.05
CA VAL A 63 0.68 -17.87 -2.95
C VAL A 63 1.73 -18.98 -2.96
N GLU A 64 1.52 -20.06 -2.20
CA GLU A 64 2.42 -21.21 -2.20
C GLU A 64 2.53 -21.86 -3.59
N HIS A 65 1.41 -22.02 -4.29
CA HIS A 65 1.39 -22.54 -5.65
C HIS A 65 2.15 -21.63 -6.62
N VAL A 66 1.90 -20.34 -6.59
CA VAL A 66 2.60 -19.36 -7.45
C VAL A 66 4.08 -19.31 -7.13
N GLN A 67 4.47 -19.34 -5.84
CA GLN A 67 5.89 -19.41 -5.46
C GLN A 67 6.58 -20.63 -6.04
N HIS A 68 5.93 -21.78 -6.00
CA HIS A 68 6.48 -23.01 -6.62
C HIS A 68 6.72 -22.82 -8.13
N GLU A 69 5.79 -22.19 -8.86
CA GLU A 69 5.98 -21.88 -10.29
C GLU A 69 7.14 -20.93 -10.54
N LEU A 70 7.31 -19.89 -9.69
CA LEU A 70 8.47 -18.99 -9.76
C LEU A 70 9.78 -19.75 -9.55
N ASP A 71 9.82 -20.68 -8.60
CA ASP A 71 11.00 -21.49 -8.28
C ASP A 71 11.36 -22.41 -9.45
N VAL A 72 10.37 -23.06 -10.07
CA VAL A 72 10.54 -23.89 -11.29
C VAL A 72 11.11 -23.08 -12.43
N GLN A 73 10.66 -21.82 -12.60
CA GLN A 73 11.16 -20.90 -13.63
C GLN A 73 12.45 -20.20 -13.23
N GLN A 74 12.98 -20.46 -12.03
CA GLN A 74 14.20 -19.84 -11.48
C GLN A 74 14.12 -18.31 -11.36
N ILE A 75 12.90 -17.75 -11.16
CA ILE A 75 12.67 -16.33 -10.94
C ILE A 75 12.98 -16.02 -9.47
N GLN A 76 13.97 -15.13 -9.24
CA GLN A 76 14.45 -14.78 -7.90
C GLN A 76 13.55 -13.75 -7.22
N LEU A 77 12.31 -14.14 -6.92
CA LEU A 77 11.30 -13.33 -6.28
C LEU A 77 10.59 -14.13 -5.20
N HIS A 78 10.46 -13.58 -4.00
CA HIS A 78 9.75 -14.19 -2.90
C HIS A 78 8.36 -13.56 -2.73
N LEU A 79 7.33 -14.40 -2.66
CA LEU A 79 5.95 -13.97 -2.45
C LEU A 79 5.55 -14.16 -0.99
N LEU A 80 4.88 -13.16 -0.46
CA LEU A 80 4.32 -13.15 0.89
C LEU A 80 2.79 -13.02 0.78
N PRO A 81 1.99 -13.80 1.53
CA PRO A 81 0.55 -13.66 1.52
C PRO A 81 0.11 -12.39 2.25
N GLY A 82 -0.81 -11.65 1.65
CA GLY A 82 -1.42 -10.44 2.18
C GLY A 82 -2.78 -10.19 1.52
N GLN A 83 -3.38 -9.07 1.84
CA GLN A 83 -4.66 -8.62 1.27
C GLN A 83 -4.71 -7.11 1.19
N GLU A 84 -5.37 -6.57 0.16
CA GLU A 84 -5.93 -5.23 0.19
C GLU A 84 -7.38 -5.32 0.67
N THR A 85 -7.57 -5.02 1.95
CA THR A 85 -8.86 -5.18 2.61
C THR A 85 -9.68 -3.89 2.50
N HIS A 86 -10.83 -3.96 1.85
CA HIS A 86 -11.75 -2.82 1.79
C HIS A 86 -12.42 -2.62 3.15
N ILE A 87 -12.51 -1.37 3.62
CA ILE A 87 -13.20 -1.08 4.88
C ILE A 87 -14.69 -1.33 4.74
N SER A 88 -15.25 -2.05 5.72
CA SER A 88 -16.67 -2.38 5.78
C SER A 88 -17.16 -2.36 7.23
N GLY A 89 -18.47 -2.29 7.43
CA GLY A 89 -19.04 -2.27 8.78
C GLY A 89 -18.81 -3.56 9.56
N ASP A 90 -18.61 -4.67 8.86
CA ASP A 90 -18.40 -6.03 9.41
C ASP A 90 -16.93 -6.48 9.43
N LEU A 91 -15.98 -5.57 9.13
CA LEU A 91 -14.56 -5.93 9.05
C LEU A 91 -14.02 -6.57 10.35
N VAL A 92 -14.45 -6.06 11.52
CA VAL A 92 -14.03 -6.65 12.82
C VAL A 92 -14.56 -8.07 12.96
N ASP A 93 -15.75 -8.37 12.45
CA ASP A 93 -16.30 -9.73 12.46
C ASP A 93 -15.55 -10.63 11.46
N CYS A 94 -15.13 -10.11 10.30
CA CYS A 94 -14.26 -10.82 9.36
C CYS A 94 -12.89 -11.15 10.00
N MET A 95 -12.30 -10.23 10.73
CA MET A 95 -11.08 -10.48 11.51
C MET A 95 -11.28 -11.58 12.54
N ALA A 96 -12.39 -11.55 13.28
CA ALA A 96 -12.72 -12.56 14.29
C ALA A 96 -12.98 -13.96 13.69
N ARG A 97 -13.39 -14.05 12.42
CA ARG A 97 -13.55 -15.30 11.69
C ARG A 97 -12.29 -15.79 10.97
N ASP A 98 -11.13 -15.13 11.20
CA ASP A 98 -9.85 -15.44 10.55
C ASP A 98 -9.90 -15.40 9.00
N GLU A 99 -10.66 -14.46 8.46
CA GLU A 99 -10.82 -14.28 7.00
C GLU A 99 -9.82 -13.29 6.41
N VAL A 100 -9.12 -12.52 7.27
CA VAL A 100 -8.28 -11.39 6.88
C VAL A 100 -6.79 -11.74 6.96
N LEU A 101 -6.01 -11.29 5.97
CA LEU A 101 -4.55 -11.38 5.97
C LEU A 101 -3.93 -10.04 6.39
N TYR A 102 -2.82 -10.15 7.10
CA TYR A 102 -2.01 -9.05 7.58
C TYR A 102 -0.72 -8.96 6.75
N THR A 103 0.08 -7.91 6.96
CA THR A 103 1.37 -7.78 6.26
C THR A 103 2.45 -8.65 6.90
N ASP A 104 2.22 -9.15 8.11
CA ASP A 104 3.18 -9.84 8.96
C ASP A 104 2.55 -11.07 9.65
N LEU A 105 3.41 -12.00 10.08
CA LEU A 105 3.01 -13.24 10.75
C LEU A 105 2.50 -13.04 12.18
N GLN A 106 2.77 -11.89 12.82
CA GLN A 106 2.27 -11.52 14.13
C GLN A 106 0.87 -10.91 14.05
N GLU A 107 0.36 -10.75 12.82
CA GLU A 107 -0.96 -10.17 12.55
C GLU A 107 -1.10 -8.75 13.14
N GLN A 108 -0.06 -7.94 13.02
CA GLN A 108 -0.04 -6.61 13.62
C GLN A 108 -0.56 -5.55 12.64
N TYR A 109 -0.15 -5.59 11.38
CA TYR A 109 -0.43 -4.55 10.38
C TYR A 109 -1.43 -5.01 9.33
N LEU A 110 -2.43 -4.17 9.04
CA LEU A 110 -3.53 -4.46 8.13
C LEU A 110 -3.65 -3.39 7.05
N LEU A 111 -3.49 -3.78 5.77
CA LEU A 111 -3.72 -2.86 4.65
C LEU A 111 -5.21 -2.61 4.48
N LEU A 112 -5.63 -1.34 4.58
CA LEU A 112 -7.03 -0.93 4.50
C LEU A 112 -7.28 0.08 3.40
N GLU A 113 -8.18 -0.28 2.48
CA GLU A 113 -8.63 0.55 1.38
C GLU A 113 -9.92 1.30 1.73
N PHE A 114 -9.93 2.61 1.52
CA PHE A 114 -11.14 3.42 1.53
C PHE A 114 -11.87 3.35 0.18
N PRO A 115 -13.21 3.51 0.14
CA PRO A 115 -13.90 3.85 -1.10
C PRO A 115 -13.21 5.01 -1.80
N SER A 116 -13.01 4.94 -3.11
CA SER A 116 -12.23 5.95 -3.85
C SER A 116 -12.81 7.36 -3.79
N SER A 117 -14.14 7.50 -3.59
CA SER A 117 -14.87 8.77 -3.62
C SER A 117 -14.95 9.49 -2.28
N GLU A 118 -14.81 8.77 -1.15
CA GLU A 118 -15.10 9.33 0.17
C GLU A 118 -14.34 8.62 1.30
N VAL A 119 -14.39 9.22 2.48
CA VAL A 119 -14.07 8.58 3.76
C VAL A 119 -15.38 8.37 4.51
N PRO A 120 -15.87 7.13 4.67
CA PRO A 120 -17.15 6.85 5.30
C PRO A 120 -17.22 7.32 6.76
N ILE A 121 -18.38 7.76 7.22
CA ILE A 121 -18.57 8.25 8.58
C ILE A 121 -18.21 7.20 9.65
N TYR A 122 -18.34 5.92 9.33
CA TYR A 122 -18.01 4.82 10.23
C TYR A 122 -16.49 4.51 10.27
N ALA A 123 -15.66 5.10 9.39
CA ALA A 123 -14.23 4.76 9.30
C ALA A 123 -13.49 5.03 10.61
N LYS A 124 -13.67 6.22 11.22
CA LYS A 124 -13.00 6.55 12.48
C LYS A 124 -13.42 5.64 13.64
N PRO A 125 -14.73 5.37 13.91
CA PRO A 125 -15.14 4.35 14.87
C PRO A 125 -14.58 2.94 14.59
N LEU A 126 -14.55 2.52 13.31
CA LEU A 126 -13.99 1.23 12.90
C LEU A 126 -12.50 1.15 13.26
N PHE A 127 -11.71 2.16 12.88
CA PHE A 127 -10.27 2.19 13.16
C PHE A 127 -9.98 2.22 14.67
N THR A 128 -10.81 2.93 15.45
CA THR A 128 -10.72 2.87 16.92
C THR A 128 -10.89 1.45 17.45
N LYS A 129 -11.85 0.67 16.90
CA LYS A 129 -12.04 -0.74 17.29
C LYS A 129 -10.84 -1.62 16.90
N ILE A 130 -10.33 -1.45 15.67
CA ILE A 130 -9.18 -2.22 15.17
C ILE A 130 -7.94 -1.95 16.04
N LEU A 131 -7.66 -0.69 16.35
CA LEU A 131 -6.55 -0.30 17.23
C LEU A 131 -6.72 -0.84 18.65
N ALA A 132 -7.96 -0.88 19.19
CA ALA A 132 -8.24 -1.48 20.49
C ALA A 132 -7.99 -2.99 20.54
N LEU A 133 -8.00 -3.66 19.39
CA LEU A 133 -7.60 -5.08 19.25
C LEU A 133 -6.07 -5.25 19.12
N GLY A 134 -5.29 -4.17 19.24
CA GLY A 134 -3.83 -4.18 19.06
C GLY A 134 -3.37 -4.30 17.62
N LYS A 135 -4.27 -4.08 16.64
CA LYS A 135 -3.97 -4.13 15.22
C LYS A 135 -3.80 -2.72 14.67
N ILE A 136 -2.85 -2.52 13.76
CA ILE A 136 -2.49 -1.20 13.23
C ILE A 136 -2.94 -1.08 11.77
N PRO A 137 -3.92 -0.22 11.46
CA PRO A 137 -4.32 0.08 10.09
C PRO A 137 -3.20 0.76 9.31
N VAL A 138 -2.96 0.28 8.08
CA VAL A 138 -2.13 0.94 7.07
C VAL A 138 -3.06 1.38 5.95
N ILE A 139 -3.35 2.67 5.87
CA ILE A 139 -4.23 3.24 4.85
C ILE A 139 -3.51 3.21 3.50
N VAL A 140 -4.04 2.45 2.53
CA VAL A 140 -3.42 2.35 1.22
C VAL A 140 -3.87 3.50 0.32
N HIS A 141 -2.95 3.97 -0.52
CA HIS A 141 -3.11 5.01 -1.55
C HIS A 141 -4.08 6.17 -1.22
N PRO A 142 -3.96 6.84 -0.05
CA PRO A 142 -4.83 7.96 0.32
C PRO A 142 -4.77 9.10 -0.69
N GLU A 143 -3.68 9.26 -1.44
CA GLU A 143 -3.52 10.26 -2.49
C GLU A 143 -4.47 10.07 -3.69
N ARG A 144 -5.11 8.89 -3.80
CA ARG A 144 -6.10 8.57 -4.85
C ARG A 144 -7.53 8.75 -4.38
N ASN A 145 -7.77 8.88 -3.09
CA ASN A 145 -9.09 9.09 -2.52
C ASN A 145 -9.53 10.54 -2.68
N ALA A 146 -10.74 10.78 -3.21
CA ALA A 146 -11.25 12.11 -3.52
C ALA A 146 -11.33 13.04 -2.30
N HIS A 147 -11.60 12.50 -1.11
CA HIS A 147 -11.63 13.26 0.14
C HIS A 147 -10.23 13.79 0.51
N PHE A 148 -9.21 12.91 0.52
CA PHE A 148 -7.85 13.31 0.86
C PHE A 148 -7.17 14.15 -0.23
N ILE A 149 -7.57 14.01 -1.51
CA ILE A 149 -7.16 14.93 -2.57
C ILE A 149 -7.64 16.35 -2.28
N LYS A 150 -8.87 16.50 -1.77
CA LYS A 150 -9.47 17.81 -1.43
C LYS A 150 -8.84 18.41 -0.17
N ASP A 151 -8.60 17.61 0.86
CA ASP A 151 -7.91 18.01 2.07
C ASP A 151 -7.00 16.90 2.61
N PRO A 152 -5.71 16.90 2.21
CA PRO A 152 -4.77 15.88 2.69
C PRO A 152 -4.51 15.93 4.20
N ASN A 153 -4.81 17.06 4.86
CA ASN A 153 -4.65 17.18 6.32
C ASN A 153 -5.60 16.28 7.11
N ASP A 154 -6.72 15.88 6.52
CA ASP A 154 -7.65 14.95 7.19
C ASP A 154 -7.02 13.57 7.46
N LEU A 155 -5.97 13.20 6.72
CA LEU A 155 -5.19 12.00 6.99
C LEU A 155 -4.47 12.07 8.35
N ILE A 156 -4.09 13.26 8.82
CA ILE A 156 -3.47 13.48 10.13
C ILE A 156 -4.35 12.97 11.27
N THR A 157 -5.67 13.01 11.11
CA THR A 157 -6.60 12.45 12.10
C THR A 157 -6.31 10.97 12.36
N TYR A 158 -6.05 10.19 11.32
CA TYR A 158 -5.75 8.76 11.41
C TYR A 158 -4.32 8.50 11.88
N LEU A 159 -3.35 9.30 11.44
CA LEU A 159 -1.97 9.23 11.94
C LEU A 159 -1.90 9.50 13.45
N ASN A 160 -2.68 10.49 13.95
CA ASN A 160 -2.80 10.78 15.38
C ASN A 160 -3.43 9.63 16.19
N MET A 161 -4.21 8.76 15.55
CA MET A 161 -4.77 7.56 16.18
C MET A 161 -3.74 6.41 16.25
N GLY A 162 -2.61 6.52 15.53
CA GLY A 162 -1.59 5.48 15.42
C GLY A 162 -1.65 4.66 14.13
N CYS A 163 -2.47 5.08 13.15
CA CYS A 163 -2.47 4.46 11.83
C CYS A 163 -1.24 4.85 11.01
N LEU A 164 -0.93 4.04 10.00
CA LEU A 164 0.07 4.31 8.97
C LEU A 164 -0.61 4.61 7.64
N ALA A 165 0.16 5.10 6.66
CA ALA A 165 -0.32 5.27 5.29
C ALA A 165 0.75 4.87 4.27
N GLN A 166 0.30 4.22 3.18
CA GLN A 166 1.12 3.75 2.07
C GLN A 166 0.78 4.54 0.81
N LEU A 167 1.80 5.08 0.15
CA LEU A 167 1.72 5.78 -1.12
C LEU A 167 1.85 4.81 -2.30
N THR A 168 1.20 5.12 -3.44
CA THR A 168 1.41 4.37 -4.68
C THR A 168 2.48 5.02 -5.56
N ALA A 169 3.44 4.22 -6.04
CA ALA A 169 4.57 4.69 -6.86
C ALA A 169 4.12 5.42 -8.15
N PRO A 170 3.21 4.88 -8.99
CA PRO A 170 2.66 5.59 -10.15
C PRO A 170 2.03 6.94 -9.83
N SER A 171 1.44 7.11 -8.63
CA SER A 171 0.86 8.39 -8.18
C SER A 171 1.93 9.47 -8.07
N TYR A 172 3.06 9.13 -7.46
CA TYR A 172 4.18 10.05 -7.29
C TYR A 172 4.76 10.52 -8.62
N LEU A 173 4.84 9.62 -9.60
CA LEU A 173 5.34 9.89 -10.95
C LEU A 173 4.33 10.60 -11.88
N GLY A 174 3.08 10.76 -11.44
CA GLY A 174 2.04 11.45 -12.21
C GLY A 174 1.35 10.59 -13.29
N ILE A 175 1.54 9.26 -13.26
CA ILE A 175 0.88 8.32 -14.20
C ILE A 175 -0.65 8.41 -14.08
N PHE A 176 -1.17 8.71 -12.89
CA PHE A 176 -2.60 8.87 -12.62
C PHE A 176 -3.10 10.32 -12.75
N GLY A 177 -2.23 11.24 -13.21
CA GLY A 177 -2.56 12.63 -13.49
C GLY A 177 -2.02 13.61 -12.45
N LYS A 178 -1.98 14.88 -12.87
CA LYS A 178 -1.29 15.96 -12.12
C LYS A 178 -1.85 16.23 -10.72
N GLN A 179 -3.16 16.06 -10.52
CA GLN A 179 -3.77 16.32 -9.21
C GLN A 179 -3.34 15.28 -8.17
N ILE A 180 -3.38 13.99 -8.55
CA ILE A 180 -2.93 12.88 -7.72
C ILE A 180 -1.43 13.02 -7.44
N GLN A 181 -0.62 13.32 -8.47
CA GLN A 181 0.81 13.57 -8.33
C GLN A 181 1.11 14.66 -7.29
N LYS A 182 0.44 15.81 -7.43
CA LYS A 182 0.62 16.91 -6.48
C LYS A 182 0.26 16.51 -5.05
N THR A 183 -0.83 15.76 -4.86
CA THR A 183 -1.25 15.26 -3.55
C THR A 183 -0.21 14.28 -3.00
N ALA A 184 0.27 13.34 -3.82
CA ALA A 184 1.31 12.40 -3.45
C ALA A 184 2.61 13.09 -2.99
N GLN A 185 3.08 14.08 -3.76
CA GLN A 185 4.28 14.86 -3.43
C GLN A 185 4.11 15.65 -2.13
N LEU A 186 2.95 16.27 -1.91
CA LEU A 186 2.65 16.95 -0.64
C LEU A 186 2.62 15.98 0.55
N MET A 187 2.03 14.80 0.39
CA MET A 187 2.00 13.78 1.44
C MET A 187 3.42 13.31 1.80
N VAL A 188 4.30 13.10 0.82
CA VAL A 188 5.71 12.75 1.07
C VAL A 188 6.45 13.89 1.75
N GLN A 189 6.30 15.13 1.26
CA GLN A 189 6.95 16.33 1.80
C GLN A 189 6.59 16.57 3.27
N HIS A 190 5.35 16.30 3.64
CA HIS A 190 4.83 16.53 4.99
C HIS A 190 4.85 15.27 5.89
N ASN A 191 5.50 14.17 5.44
CA ASN A 191 5.59 12.88 6.15
C ASN A 191 4.23 12.23 6.47
N LEU A 192 3.20 12.50 5.67
CA LEU A 192 1.86 11.93 5.87
C LEU A 192 1.78 10.46 5.42
N VAL A 193 2.79 9.96 4.71
CA VAL A 193 2.92 8.57 4.29
C VAL A 193 4.24 7.98 4.78
N GLN A 194 4.23 6.72 5.21
CA GLN A 194 5.36 6.06 5.86
C GLN A 194 6.08 5.05 4.97
N CYS A 195 5.42 4.58 3.91
CA CYS A 195 5.99 3.67 2.92
C CYS A 195 5.41 3.94 1.53
N ILE A 196 6.01 3.31 0.52
CA ILE A 196 5.58 3.35 -0.87
C ILE A 196 5.55 1.94 -1.43
N ALA A 197 4.57 1.64 -2.28
CA ALA A 197 4.42 0.36 -2.97
C ALA A 197 3.98 0.58 -4.42
N SER A 198 4.02 -0.45 -5.24
CA SER A 198 3.67 -0.32 -6.66
C SER A 198 2.18 -0.22 -6.92
N ASP A 199 1.40 -1.02 -6.22
CA ASP A 199 -0.01 -1.28 -6.54
C ASP A 199 -0.15 -1.76 -8.00
N ALA A 200 0.79 -2.64 -8.42
CA ALA A 200 0.86 -3.13 -9.78
C ALA A 200 -0.23 -4.17 -10.06
N HIS A 201 -0.93 -3.98 -11.20
CA HIS A 201 -2.00 -4.87 -11.67
C HIS A 201 -1.68 -5.48 -13.05
N GLY A 202 -0.50 -5.18 -13.60
CA GLY A 202 -0.06 -5.65 -14.91
C GLY A 202 1.12 -4.84 -15.44
N LEU A 203 1.42 -5.00 -16.73
CA LEU A 203 2.60 -4.39 -17.35
C LEU A 203 2.30 -3.12 -18.17
N GLN A 204 1.05 -2.66 -18.13
CA GLN A 204 0.61 -1.45 -18.84
C GLN A 204 0.66 -0.23 -17.90
N ARG A 205 -0.43 0.52 -17.80
CA ARG A 205 -0.53 1.76 -17.01
C ARG A 205 -0.37 1.52 -15.48
N ARG A 206 -0.85 0.39 -14.95
CA ARG A 206 -0.69 -0.02 -13.54
C ARG A 206 0.49 -0.99 -13.41
N ASN A 207 1.69 -0.55 -13.82
CA ASN A 207 2.95 -1.27 -13.71
C ASN A 207 3.64 -0.95 -12.37
N PHE A 208 4.77 -1.58 -12.07
CA PHE A 208 5.47 -1.43 -10.79
C PHE A 208 5.93 0.01 -10.51
N TYR A 209 6.75 0.59 -11.38
CA TYR A 209 7.29 1.96 -11.23
C TYR A 209 7.98 2.24 -9.88
N LEU A 210 8.26 1.21 -9.06
CA LEU A 210 8.79 1.41 -7.70
C LEU A 210 10.19 1.99 -7.73
N GLN A 211 11.06 1.49 -8.61
CA GLN A 211 12.43 1.97 -8.76
C GLN A 211 12.46 3.44 -9.21
N GLU A 212 11.68 3.78 -10.22
CA GLU A 212 11.60 5.15 -10.76
C GLU A 212 11.05 6.12 -9.71
N ALA A 213 10.05 5.71 -8.94
CA ALA A 213 9.49 6.53 -7.87
C ALA A 213 10.49 6.76 -6.73
N LEU A 214 11.22 5.71 -6.31
CA LEU A 214 12.28 5.83 -5.31
C LEU A 214 13.43 6.74 -5.80
N GLN A 215 13.80 6.67 -7.08
CA GLN A 215 14.78 7.56 -7.68
C GLN A 215 14.30 9.02 -7.68
N ALA A 216 13.03 9.27 -8.05
CA ALA A 216 12.46 10.63 -8.03
C ALA A 216 12.40 11.16 -6.58
N ILE A 217 11.97 10.34 -5.61
CA ILE A 217 11.95 10.73 -4.20
C ILE A 217 13.38 10.99 -3.67
N HIS A 218 14.37 10.23 -4.13
CA HIS A 218 15.78 10.50 -3.80
C HIS A 218 16.21 11.88 -4.32
N GLN A 219 15.84 12.23 -5.55
CA GLN A 219 16.15 13.54 -6.13
C GLN A 219 15.47 14.70 -5.39
N ASP A 220 14.21 14.50 -4.97
CA ASP A 220 13.40 15.55 -4.32
C ASP A 220 13.73 15.73 -2.81
N PHE A 221 14.03 14.62 -2.09
CA PHE A 221 14.13 14.60 -0.62
C PHE A 221 15.41 13.97 -0.07
N GLY A 222 16.28 13.44 -0.95
CA GLY A 222 17.54 12.79 -0.57
C GLY A 222 17.40 11.33 -0.14
N GLU A 223 18.57 10.71 0.06
CA GLU A 223 18.69 9.27 0.37
C GLU A 223 17.99 8.85 1.67
N THR A 224 18.00 9.72 2.68
CA THR A 224 17.39 9.43 4.00
C THR A 224 15.91 9.09 3.88
N LYS A 225 15.16 9.78 3.00
CA LYS A 225 13.73 9.52 2.78
C LYS A 225 13.52 8.15 2.14
N VAL A 226 14.33 7.78 1.15
CA VAL A 226 14.27 6.46 0.51
C VAL A 226 14.58 5.34 1.51
N ILE A 227 15.65 5.51 2.30
CA ILE A 227 16.01 4.55 3.35
C ILE A 227 14.87 4.39 4.36
N GLN A 228 14.21 5.49 4.75
CA GLN A 228 13.05 5.44 5.65
C GLN A 228 11.93 4.58 5.06
N PHE A 229 11.54 4.80 3.80
CA PHE A 229 10.48 4.02 3.15
C PHE A 229 10.83 2.53 3.06
N LEU A 230 12.06 2.20 2.65
CA LEU A 230 12.53 0.81 2.57
C LEU A 230 12.60 0.13 3.95
N LYS A 231 12.99 0.87 4.99
CA LYS A 231 12.99 0.35 6.38
C LYS A 231 11.56 0.09 6.85
N THR A 232 10.64 1.02 6.60
CA THR A 232 9.23 0.84 6.98
C THR A 232 8.62 -0.36 6.24
N ALA A 233 8.91 -0.55 4.95
CA ALA A 233 8.44 -1.72 4.21
C ALA A 233 8.88 -3.04 4.85
N ARG A 234 10.15 -3.13 5.28
CA ARG A 234 10.66 -4.30 5.99
C ARG A 234 10.02 -4.48 7.37
N ALA A 235 9.87 -3.39 8.12
CA ALA A 235 9.25 -3.43 9.43
C ALA A 235 7.80 -3.95 9.36
N LEU A 236 7.04 -3.53 8.33
CA LEU A 236 5.67 -3.99 8.10
C LEU A 236 5.58 -5.50 7.88
N VAL A 237 6.47 -6.11 7.09
CA VAL A 237 6.43 -7.56 6.84
C VAL A 237 7.07 -8.38 7.95
N ASN A 238 7.92 -7.78 8.78
CA ASN A 238 8.52 -8.44 9.94
C ASN A 238 7.65 -8.34 11.19
N GLY A 239 6.63 -7.46 11.23
CA GLY A 239 5.90 -7.14 12.46
C GLY A 239 6.74 -6.32 13.46
N ASP A 240 7.75 -5.57 12.98
CA ASP A 240 8.56 -4.69 13.83
C ASP A 240 7.78 -3.42 14.19
N GLU A 241 8.05 -2.85 15.36
CA GLU A 241 7.41 -1.60 15.80
C GLU A 241 7.79 -0.42 14.89
N ILE A 242 6.77 0.30 14.41
CA ILE A 242 6.93 1.48 13.56
C ILE A 242 6.46 2.72 14.32
N SER A 243 7.37 3.64 14.56
CA SER A 243 7.05 4.92 15.16
C SER A 243 6.74 5.97 14.09
N VAL A 244 5.53 6.51 14.10
CA VAL A 244 5.11 7.61 13.21
C VAL A 244 5.40 8.93 13.93
N THR A 245 6.48 9.57 13.54
CA THR A 245 6.89 10.86 14.10
C THR A 245 7.16 11.86 12.98
N ASN A 246 7.07 13.16 13.31
CA ASN A 246 7.51 14.25 12.43
C ASN A 246 6.63 14.53 11.19
N TYR A 247 5.34 14.15 11.18
CA TYR A 247 4.43 14.68 10.16
C TYR A 247 3.97 16.09 10.49
N THR A 248 3.73 16.89 9.46
CA THR A 248 3.32 18.29 9.60
C THR A 248 2.09 18.59 8.76
N SER A 249 1.31 19.59 9.19
CA SER A 249 0.15 20.05 8.42
C SER A 249 0.59 20.77 7.15
N ILE A 250 -0.14 20.51 6.06
CA ILE A 250 -0.01 21.22 4.80
C ILE A 250 -0.70 22.58 4.94
N THR A 251 0.07 23.66 4.96
CA THR A 251 -0.48 25.02 4.99
C THR A 251 -0.90 25.43 3.58
N LYS A 252 -2.20 25.69 3.39
CA LYS A 252 -2.68 26.34 2.14
C LYS A 252 -2.13 27.77 2.13
N THR A 253 -1.12 28.07 1.31
CA THR A 253 -0.69 29.45 1.06
C THR A 253 -1.88 30.20 0.48
N LYS A 254 -2.45 31.14 1.26
CA LYS A 254 -3.46 32.06 0.71
C LYS A 254 -2.79 32.86 -0.40
N PRO A 255 -3.36 32.89 -1.62
CA PRO A 255 -2.80 33.73 -2.66
C PRO A 255 -2.75 35.17 -2.15
N TRP A 256 -1.59 35.83 -2.27
CA TRP A 256 -1.33 37.17 -1.76
C TRP A 256 -2.36 38.24 -2.17
N TRP A 257 -3.06 38.03 -3.32
CA TRP A 257 -4.14 38.91 -3.77
C TRP A 257 -5.48 38.77 -3.01
N LYS A 258 -5.59 37.87 -2.03
CA LYS A 258 -6.73 37.80 -1.10
C LYS A 258 -6.46 38.52 0.23
N LEU A 259 -5.36 39.27 0.31
CA LEU A 259 -4.95 40.05 1.47
C LEU A 259 -5.18 41.57 1.25
N ILE A 260 -5.90 41.95 0.20
CA ILE A 260 -6.31 43.34 -0.09
C ILE A 260 -7.83 43.42 -0.03
#